data_925fff9cb59d1e5096bc4109ee023a39
#
_entry.id   925fff9cb59d1e5096bc4109ee023a39
#
_cell.length_a   1.000
_cell.length_b   1.000
_cell.length_c   1.000
_cell.angle_alpha   90.00
_cell.angle_beta   90.00
_cell.angle_gamma   90.00
#
_symmetry.space_group_name_H-M   'P 1'
#
loop_
_entity.id
_entity.type
_entity.pdbx_description
1 polymer ?
#
loop_
_entity_poly.entity_id
_entity_poly.type
_entity_poly.pdbx_seq_one_letter_code
_entity_poly.pdbx_strand_id
1 'polypeptide(L)'
;LTHDLVEITGLENATALGLADVEFNGIKLDISKWTEIADISDKEMHDYEDKLDQYILTDDNYAAFRKKYVQQDLFIDNSELRKVDVKWSSPLQCLRVLKTDIPELEDVNGKNLYKYRSTNSFINDYVKYKEIAKLATSYGQEFLKNVGKDGRVHTNFKQILTTGRIASSKPNMQQIPADNQFRRCFIADRDHVYVSADYSSQELCIIAVGSKDPVWLKALELGEDLHSICADLVYGKDWANSAESDCKFVAAKQKCNCKEHKRLRTNVKTINFGLAYGMGPQKLSDTLQISTEEAESLIEKYFSVFPSIKKF
;
A
#
# COMPACT_ATOMS: atom_id res chain seq x y z
N LEU A 1 -20.87 20.88 24.13
CA LEU A 1 -21.07 20.36 22.75
C LEU A 1 -21.21 21.45 21.68
N THR A 2 -21.45 22.74 22.06
CA THR A 2 -21.80 23.76 21.07
C THR A 2 -20.61 24.56 20.52
N HIS A 3 -19.55 24.77 21.28
CA HIS A 3 -18.40 25.59 20.81
C HIS A 3 -17.53 24.84 19.79
N ASP A 4 -17.20 23.58 20.04
CA ASP A 4 -16.36 22.80 19.15
C ASP A 4 -17.00 22.55 17.76
N LEU A 5 -18.34 22.45 17.70
CA LEU A 5 -19.07 22.31 16.45
C LEU A 5 -19.06 23.57 15.58
N VAL A 6 -19.00 24.76 16.18
CA VAL A 6 -18.97 26.03 15.43
C VAL A 6 -17.63 26.19 14.70
N GLU A 7 -16.53 25.92 15.39
CA GLU A 7 -15.19 26.00 14.78
C GLU A 7 -15.01 24.95 13.66
N ILE A 8 -15.41 23.70 13.91
CA ILE A 8 -15.36 22.63 12.92
C ILE A 8 -16.23 22.97 11.71
N THR A 9 -17.46 23.47 11.94
CA THR A 9 -18.35 23.87 10.84
C THR A 9 -17.75 25.01 10.02
N GLY A 10 -17.10 25.97 10.66
CA GLY A 10 -16.39 27.05 9.98
C GLY A 10 -15.25 26.54 9.09
N LEU A 11 -14.43 25.61 9.61
CA LEU A 11 -13.35 24.97 8.87
C LEU A 11 -13.88 24.14 7.68
N GLU A 12 -14.92 23.35 7.91
CA GLU A 12 -15.52 22.50 6.86
C GLU A 12 -16.14 23.34 5.74
N ASN A 13 -16.82 24.44 6.08
CA ASN A 13 -17.40 25.34 5.08
C ASN A 13 -16.30 26.05 4.25
N ALA A 14 -15.21 26.47 4.87
CA ALA A 14 -14.09 27.08 4.18
C ALA A 14 -13.40 26.05 3.26
N THR A 15 -13.22 24.82 3.72
CA THR A 15 -12.60 23.71 2.96
C THR A 15 -13.48 23.33 1.77
N ALA A 16 -14.80 23.37 1.90
CA ALA A 16 -15.73 23.00 0.82
C ALA A 16 -15.52 23.82 -0.46
N LEU A 17 -15.19 25.11 -0.33
CA LEU A 17 -14.89 25.97 -1.50
C LEU A 17 -13.62 25.50 -2.22
N GLY A 18 -12.57 25.17 -1.47
CA GLY A 18 -11.33 24.66 -2.06
C GLY A 18 -11.51 23.30 -2.73
N LEU A 19 -12.30 22.41 -2.12
CA LEU A 19 -12.59 21.09 -2.70
C LEU A 19 -13.45 21.22 -3.96
N ALA A 20 -14.44 22.10 -3.97
CA ALA A 20 -15.24 22.38 -5.15
C ALA A 20 -14.39 22.90 -6.32
N ASP A 21 -13.40 23.77 -6.04
CA ASP A 21 -12.46 24.27 -7.04
C ASP A 21 -11.57 23.14 -7.59
N VAL A 22 -11.07 22.24 -6.74
CA VAL A 22 -10.28 21.07 -7.15
C VAL A 22 -11.12 20.11 -7.98
N GLU A 23 -12.38 19.82 -7.58
CA GLU A 23 -13.31 18.99 -8.35
C GLU A 23 -13.62 19.59 -9.72
N PHE A 24 -13.87 20.87 -9.77
CA PHE A 24 -14.19 21.60 -11.00
C PHE A 24 -13.01 21.63 -11.98
N ASN A 25 -11.81 21.94 -11.49
CA ASN A 25 -10.62 22.03 -12.33
C ASN A 25 -10.12 20.65 -12.77
N GLY A 26 -10.26 19.60 -11.92
CA GLY A 26 -9.75 18.28 -12.23
C GLY A 26 -8.25 18.27 -12.50
N ILE A 27 -7.75 17.13 -12.97
CA ILE A 27 -6.33 16.95 -13.29
C ILE A 27 -6.16 16.38 -14.69
N LYS A 28 -5.32 16.99 -15.54
CA LYS A 28 -5.12 16.58 -16.91
C LYS A 28 -4.38 15.25 -17.00
N LEU A 29 -4.85 14.38 -17.89
CA LEU A 29 -4.26 13.05 -18.12
C LEU A 29 -3.65 12.96 -19.52
N ASP A 30 -2.44 12.40 -19.60
CA ASP A 30 -1.86 11.88 -20.84
C ASP A 30 -2.52 10.54 -21.16
N ILE A 31 -3.61 10.61 -21.95
CA ILE A 31 -4.44 9.44 -22.30
C ILE A 31 -3.61 8.41 -23.07
N SER A 32 -2.77 8.87 -24.01
CA SER A 32 -1.95 7.95 -24.83
C SER A 32 -1.02 7.13 -23.97
N LYS A 33 -0.31 7.80 -23.04
CA LYS A 33 0.62 7.13 -22.14
C LYS A 33 -0.08 6.21 -21.13
N TRP A 34 -1.25 6.64 -20.63
CA TRP A 34 -2.07 5.79 -19.76
C TRP A 34 -2.53 4.52 -20.48
N THR A 35 -3.02 4.66 -21.74
CA THR A 35 -3.44 3.54 -22.58
C THR A 35 -2.30 2.53 -22.76
N GLU A 36 -1.10 3.01 -23.06
CA GLU A 36 0.09 2.17 -23.22
C GLU A 36 0.40 1.34 -21.94
N ILE A 37 0.35 1.98 -20.78
CA ILE A 37 0.55 1.30 -19.49
C ILE A 37 -0.59 0.32 -19.19
N ALA A 38 -1.83 0.69 -19.53
CA ALA A 38 -3.00 -0.17 -19.34
C ALA A 38 -2.90 -1.45 -20.20
N ASP A 39 -2.51 -1.32 -21.47
CA ASP A 39 -2.34 -2.45 -22.38
C ASP A 39 -1.22 -3.40 -21.93
N ILE A 40 -0.11 -2.84 -21.44
CA ILE A 40 0.99 -3.65 -20.85
C ILE A 40 0.49 -4.41 -19.62
N SER A 41 -0.22 -3.74 -18.71
CA SER A 41 -0.73 -4.38 -17.49
C SER A 41 -1.76 -5.46 -17.78
N ASP A 42 -2.61 -5.24 -18.80
CA ASP A 42 -3.60 -6.23 -19.22
C ASP A 42 -2.93 -7.47 -19.83
N LYS A 43 -1.95 -7.27 -20.69
CA LYS A 43 -1.15 -8.36 -21.25
C LYS A 43 -0.44 -9.16 -20.16
N GLU A 44 0.25 -8.48 -19.24
CA GLU A 44 0.94 -9.14 -18.13
C GLU A 44 -0.04 -9.95 -17.25
N MET A 45 -1.25 -9.44 -17.03
CA MET A 45 -2.29 -10.15 -16.29
C MET A 45 -2.65 -11.47 -16.97
N HIS A 46 -2.87 -11.44 -18.29
CA HIS A 46 -3.17 -12.66 -19.07
C HIS A 46 -1.99 -13.63 -19.11
N ASP A 47 -0.75 -13.14 -19.27
CA ASP A 47 0.45 -13.97 -19.20
C ASP A 47 0.56 -14.73 -17.87
N TYR A 48 0.18 -14.08 -16.76
CA TYR A 48 0.11 -14.74 -15.45
C TYR A 48 -1.08 -15.68 -15.31
N GLU A 49 -2.25 -15.38 -15.88
CA GLU A 49 -3.38 -16.32 -15.94
C GLU A 49 -2.98 -17.60 -16.67
N ASP A 50 -2.34 -17.49 -17.82
CA ASP A 50 -1.84 -18.64 -18.59
C ASP A 50 -0.80 -19.42 -17.78
N LYS A 51 0.10 -18.75 -17.09
CA LYS A 51 1.07 -19.39 -16.21
C LYS A 51 0.40 -20.18 -15.08
N LEU A 52 -0.63 -19.61 -14.47
CA LEU A 52 -1.40 -20.29 -13.42
C LEU A 52 -2.19 -21.47 -14.00
N ASP A 53 -2.74 -21.34 -15.20
CA ASP A 53 -3.41 -22.44 -15.89
C ASP A 53 -2.45 -23.60 -16.18
N GLN A 54 -1.16 -23.33 -16.47
CA GLN A 54 -0.15 -24.39 -16.68
C GLN A 54 0.05 -25.26 -15.43
N TYR A 55 0.03 -24.69 -14.22
CA TYR A 55 0.09 -25.51 -12.99
C TYR A 55 -1.06 -26.51 -12.94
N ILE A 56 -2.27 -26.08 -13.31
CA ILE A 56 -3.46 -26.96 -13.34
C ILE A 56 -3.36 -28.03 -14.42
N LEU A 57 -2.80 -27.69 -15.58
CA LEU A 57 -2.74 -28.59 -16.74
C LEU A 57 -1.61 -29.62 -16.65
N THR A 58 -0.53 -29.30 -15.96
CA THR A 58 0.68 -30.13 -15.92
C THR A 58 0.75 -31.05 -14.70
N ASP A 59 0.06 -30.76 -13.61
CA ASP A 59 0.07 -31.54 -12.38
C ASP A 59 -1.30 -32.21 -12.14
N ASP A 60 -1.31 -33.53 -12.05
CA ASP A 60 -2.54 -34.32 -11.89
C ASP A 60 -3.23 -34.13 -10.54
N ASN A 61 -2.56 -33.59 -9.54
CA ASN A 61 -3.18 -33.20 -8.28
C ASN A 61 -4.29 -32.17 -8.48
N TYR A 62 -4.23 -31.39 -9.57
CA TYR A 62 -5.23 -30.38 -9.94
C TYR A 62 -6.23 -30.86 -11.01
N ALA A 63 -6.27 -32.16 -11.36
CA ALA A 63 -7.15 -32.68 -12.41
C ALA A 63 -8.62 -32.31 -12.22
N ALA A 64 -9.07 -32.17 -10.96
CA ALA A 64 -10.45 -31.78 -10.63
C ALA A 64 -10.83 -30.36 -11.12
N PHE A 65 -9.85 -29.51 -11.41
CA PHE A 65 -10.03 -28.14 -11.86
C PHE A 65 -9.88 -27.98 -13.38
N ARG A 66 -9.70 -29.09 -14.11
CA ARG A 66 -9.68 -29.12 -15.58
C ARG A 66 -11.11 -29.22 -16.10
N LYS A 67 -11.40 -28.55 -17.22
CA LYS A 67 -12.71 -28.71 -17.89
C LYS A 67 -12.87 -30.12 -18.42
N LYS A 68 -13.98 -30.75 -18.07
CA LYS A 68 -14.31 -32.11 -18.54
C LYS A 68 -14.63 -32.15 -20.03
N TYR A 69 -15.22 -31.10 -20.55
CA TYR A 69 -15.59 -30.97 -21.97
C TYR A 69 -15.22 -29.54 -22.41
N VAL A 70 -14.45 -29.43 -23.46
CA VAL A 70 -14.25 -28.19 -24.19
C VAL A 70 -15.24 -28.24 -25.36
N GLN A 71 -16.24 -27.37 -25.33
CA GLN A 71 -17.20 -27.26 -26.41
C GLN A 71 -16.45 -26.85 -27.69
N GLN A 72 -16.45 -27.75 -28.69
CA GLN A 72 -15.86 -27.42 -29.99
C GLN A 72 -16.76 -26.43 -30.68
N ASP A 73 -16.28 -25.21 -30.82
CA ASP A 73 -16.91 -24.20 -31.68
C ASP A 73 -16.30 -24.31 -33.07
N LEU A 74 -17.15 -24.46 -34.11
CA LEU A 74 -16.72 -24.60 -35.49
C LEU A 74 -15.93 -23.40 -36.05
N PHE A 75 -15.94 -22.27 -35.31
CA PHE A 75 -15.35 -21.01 -35.74
C PHE A 75 -14.18 -20.53 -34.84
N ILE A 76 -13.84 -21.27 -33.78
CA ILE A 76 -12.75 -20.92 -32.87
C ILE A 76 -11.69 -22.02 -32.94
N ASP A 77 -10.43 -21.64 -33.08
CA ASP A 77 -9.32 -22.59 -32.97
C ASP A 77 -9.34 -23.27 -31.59
N ASN A 78 -9.44 -24.60 -31.58
CA ASN A 78 -9.48 -25.38 -30.35
C ASN A 78 -8.23 -25.22 -29.47
N SER A 79 -7.14 -24.67 -30.00
CA SER A 79 -5.93 -24.32 -29.24
C SER A 79 -6.14 -23.10 -28.32
N GLU A 80 -7.10 -22.21 -28.65
CA GLU A 80 -7.41 -21.01 -27.89
C GLU A 80 -8.43 -21.23 -26.76
N LEU A 81 -9.08 -22.41 -26.75
CA LEU A 81 -10.09 -22.69 -25.73
C LEU A 81 -9.45 -23.01 -24.39
N ARG A 82 -9.70 -22.17 -23.41
CA ARG A 82 -9.23 -22.37 -22.03
C ARG A 82 -9.70 -23.71 -21.47
N LYS A 83 -8.73 -24.55 -21.09
CA LYS A 83 -8.96 -25.94 -20.59
C LYS A 83 -9.12 -26.02 -19.08
N VAL A 84 -8.98 -24.91 -18.37
CA VAL A 84 -9.05 -24.81 -16.92
C VAL A 84 -10.40 -24.23 -16.50
N ASP A 85 -11.02 -24.85 -15.48
CA ASP A 85 -12.30 -24.40 -14.89
C ASP A 85 -12.07 -23.61 -13.60
N VAL A 86 -11.18 -22.64 -13.67
CA VAL A 86 -10.87 -21.74 -12.56
C VAL A 86 -10.91 -20.29 -13.02
N LYS A 87 -11.65 -19.47 -12.33
CA LYS A 87 -11.64 -18.03 -12.52
C LYS A 87 -10.66 -17.41 -11.51
N TRP A 88 -9.47 -17.01 -11.96
CA TRP A 88 -8.42 -16.47 -11.08
C TRP A 88 -8.79 -15.19 -10.35
N SER A 89 -9.74 -14.43 -10.85
CA SER A 89 -10.33 -13.28 -10.16
C SER A 89 -11.32 -13.65 -9.03
N SER A 90 -11.66 -14.95 -8.87
CA SER A 90 -12.56 -15.43 -7.82
C SER A 90 -11.79 -15.95 -6.60
N PRO A 91 -11.79 -15.23 -5.45
CA PRO A 91 -11.06 -15.68 -4.26
C PRO A 91 -11.47 -17.07 -3.77
N LEU A 92 -12.76 -17.44 -3.89
CA LEU A 92 -13.25 -18.74 -3.46
C LEU A 92 -12.73 -19.89 -4.35
N GLN A 93 -12.67 -19.68 -5.67
CA GLN A 93 -12.15 -20.70 -6.57
C GLN A 93 -10.63 -20.85 -6.39
N CYS A 94 -9.90 -19.74 -6.28
CA CYS A 94 -8.48 -19.74 -6.00
C CYS A 94 -8.15 -20.41 -4.68
N LEU A 95 -8.92 -20.17 -3.63
CA LEU A 95 -8.75 -20.82 -2.34
C LEU A 95 -8.89 -22.36 -2.46
N ARG A 96 -9.88 -22.84 -3.23
CA ARG A 96 -10.06 -24.29 -3.45
C ARG A 96 -8.86 -24.91 -4.15
N VAL A 97 -8.32 -24.23 -5.15
CA VAL A 97 -7.12 -24.69 -5.86
C VAL A 97 -5.91 -24.73 -4.94
N LEU A 98 -5.63 -23.62 -4.25
CA LEU A 98 -4.45 -23.50 -3.41
C LEU A 98 -4.48 -24.40 -2.17
N LYS A 99 -5.68 -24.82 -1.72
CA LYS A 99 -5.83 -25.85 -0.67
C LYS A 99 -5.38 -27.24 -1.07
N THR A 100 -5.15 -27.49 -2.34
CA THR A 100 -4.54 -28.76 -2.79
C THR A 100 -3.11 -28.87 -2.25
N ASP A 101 -2.35 -27.78 -2.25
CA ASP A 101 -0.98 -27.74 -1.70
C ASP A 101 -0.96 -27.43 -0.21
N ILE A 102 -1.87 -26.57 0.24
CA ILE A 102 -1.89 -26.02 1.62
C ILE A 102 -3.32 -26.19 2.17
N PRO A 103 -3.65 -27.36 2.71
CA PRO A 103 -5.01 -27.64 3.23
C PRO A 103 -5.46 -26.68 4.33
N GLU A 104 -4.53 -26.16 5.14
CA GLU A 104 -4.79 -25.23 6.24
C GLU A 104 -4.98 -23.77 5.80
N LEU A 105 -4.88 -23.46 4.50
CA LEU A 105 -5.07 -22.09 4.02
C LEU A 105 -6.52 -21.63 4.25
N GLU A 106 -6.70 -20.57 5.04
CA GLU A 106 -8.03 -20.06 5.41
C GLU A 106 -8.61 -19.15 4.34
N ASP A 107 -7.77 -18.32 3.71
CA ASP A 107 -8.15 -17.38 2.66
C ASP A 107 -6.98 -17.07 1.72
N VAL A 108 -7.27 -16.34 0.64
CA VAL A 108 -6.27 -15.90 -0.33
C VAL A 108 -5.83 -14.44 -0.12
N ASN A 109 -5.93 -13.92 1.10
CA ASN A 109 -5.43 -12.59 1.42
C ASN A 109 -3.90 -12.55 1.36
N GLY A 110 -3.35 -11.42 0.93
CA GLY A 110 -1.90 -11.27 0.78
C GLY A 110 -1.14 -11.71 2.03
N LYS A 111 -1.61 -11.34 3.23
CA LYS A 111 -1.02 -11.68 4.51
C LYS A 111 -0.86 -13.21 4.71
N ASN A 112 -1.87 -14.00 4.42
CA ASN A 112 -1.85 -15.45 4.57
C ASN A 112 -1.02 -16.14 3.48
N LEU A 113 -0.95 -15.56 2.29
CA LEU A 113 -0.17 -16.10 1.18
C LEU A 113 1.33 -15.78 1.28
N TYR A 114 1.69 -14.63 1.87
CA TYR A 114 3.10 -14.19 1.91
C TYR A 114 4.04 -15.17 2.61
N LYS A 115 3.57 -15.87 3.66
CA LYS A 115 4.36 -16.88 4.38
C LYS A 115 4.76 -18.09 3.52
N TYR A 116 4.00 -18.38 2.46
CA TYR A 116 4.25 -19.50 1.56
C TYR A 116 4.95 -19.10 0.25
N ARG A 117 5.11 -17.80 0.01
CA ARG A 117 5.63 -17.26 -1.26
C ARG A 117 7.04 -17.75 -1.60
N SER A 118 7.90 -17.96 -0.58
CA SER A 118 9.28 -18.39 -0.78
C SER A 118 9.41 -19.91 -0.99
N THR A 119 8.42 -20.68 -0.57
CA THR A 119 8.46 -22.16 -0.58
C THR A 119 7.56 -22.78 -1.65
N ASN A 120 6.57 -22.06 -2.16
CA ASN A 120 5.63 -22.52 -3.16
C ASN A 120 5.58 -21.56 -4.36
N SER A 121 6.05 -22.04 -5.52
CA SER A 121 6.11 -21.25 -6.76
C SER A 121 4.73 -20.87 -7.29
N PHE A 122 3.74 -21.74 -7.17
CA PHE A 122 2.36 -21.46 -7.58
C PHE A 122 1.78 -20.30 -6.77
N ILE A 123 1.94 -20.31 -5.44
CA ILE A 123 1.51 -19.21 -4.59
C ILE A 123 2.24 -17.92 -4.92
N ASN A 124 3.54 -17.98 -5.18
CA ASN A 124 4.29 -16.78 -5.58
C ASN A 124 3.74 -16.16 -6.86
N ASP A 125 3.44 -16.99 -7.85
CA ASP A 125 2.88 -16.53 -9.12
C ASP A 125 1.44 -16.04 -8.97
N TYR A 126 0.63 -16.69 -8.13
CA TYR A 126 -0.72 -16.20 -7.81
C TYR A 126 -0.70 -14.84 -7.08
N VAL A 127 0.24 -14.61 -6.16
CA VAL A 127 0.41 -13.30 -5.51
C VAL A 127 0.77 -12.24 -6.54
N LYS A 128 1.70 -12.53 -7.45
CA LYS A 128 2.07 -11.61 -8.54
C LYS A 128 0.88 -11.34 -9.47
N TYR A 129 0.13 -12.37 -9.86
CA TYR A 129 -1.11 -12.21 -10.60
C TYR A 129 -2.05 -11.22 -9.91
N LYS A 130 -2.29 -11.38 -8.61
CA LYS A 130 -3.18 -10.46 -7.85
C LYS A 130 -2.69 -9.02 -7.86
N GLU A 131 -1.39 -8.81 -7.72
CA GLU A 131 -0.79 -7.47 -7.78
C GLU A 131 -1.02 -6.82 -9.15
N ILE A 132 -0.78 -7.56 -10.24
CA ILE A 132 -0.97 -7.09 -11.61
C ILE A 132 -2.46 -6.95 -11.97
N ALA A 133 -3.28 -7.93 -11.61
CA ALA A 133 -4.73 -7.89 -11.87
C ALA A 133 -5.39 -6.69 -11.18
N LYS A 134 -4.93 -6.29 -10.00
CA LYS A 134 -5.39 -5.06 -9.35
C LYS A 134 -5.03 -3.83 -10.18
N LEU A 135 -3.85 -3.77 -10.77
CA LEU A 135 -3.44 -2.66 -11.65
C LEU A 135 -4.28 -2.65 -12.93
N ALA A 136 -4.36 -3.78 -13.63
CA ALA A 136 -5.10 -3.92 -14.88
C ALA A 136 -6.60 -3.60 -14.70
N THR A 137 -7.24 -4.08 -13.63
CA THR A 137 -8.68 -3.86 -13.41
C THR A 137 -9.02 -2.47 -12.86
N SER A 138 -8.20 -1.92 -11.95
CA SER A 138 -8.50 -0.63 -11.31
C SER A 138 -7.95 0.57 -12.07
N TYR A 139 -6.83 0.40 -12.78
CA TYR A 139 -6.09 1.46 -13.47
C TYR A 139 -5.84 1.13 -14.95
N GLY A 140 -6.45 0.08 -15.47
CA GLY A 140 -6.42 -0.28 -16.89
C GLY A 140 -7.31 0.64 -17.74
N GLN A 141 -7.79 0.11 -18.86
CA GLN A 141 -8.65 0.82 -19.81
C GLN A 141 -9.94 1.38 -19.17
N GLU A 142 -10.49 0.69 -18.16
CA GLU A 142 -11.69 1.13 -17.45
C GLU A 142 -11.48 2.47 -16.71
N PHE A 143 -10.27 2.78 -16.27
CA PHE A 143 -9.98 4.07 -15.64
C PHE A 143 -10.20 5.24 -16.60
N LEU A 144 -9.92 5.06 -17.90
CA LEU A 144 -10.10 6.08 -18.92
C LEU A 144 -11.54 6.55 -19.08
N LYS A 145 -12.53 5.76 -18.66
CA LYS A 145 -13.95 6.18 -18.62
C LYS A 145 -14.21 7.36 -17.68
N ASN A 146 -13.28 7.62 -16.75
CA ASN A 146 -13.36 8.75 -15.83
C ASN A 146 -12.78 10.06 -16.43
N VAL A 147 -12.21 10.00 -17.63
CA VAL A 147 -11.66 11.19 -18.28
C VAL A 147 -12.76 11.97 -18.96
N GLY A 148 -12.89 13.24 -18.59
CA GLY A 148 -13.85 14.16 -19.18
C GLY A 148 -13.50 14.53 -20.62
N LYS A 149 -14.43 15.21 -21.29
CA LYS A 149 -14.24 15.72 -22.67
C LYS A 149 -13.11 16.75 -22.78
N ASP A 150 -12.73 17.35 -21.66
CA ASP A 150 -11.62 18.30 -21.51
C ASP A 150 -10.25 17.61 -21.34
N GLY A 151 -10.22 16.27 -21.35
CA GLY A 151 -9.01 15.49 -21.12
C GLY A 151 -8.56 15.44 -19.67
N ARG A 152 -9.47 15.75 -18.74
CA ARG A 152 -9.17 15.80 -17.30
C ARG A 152 -9.94 14.73 -16.54
N VAL A 153 -9.37 14.30 -15.42
CA VAL A 153 -10.03 13.44 -14.45
C VAL A 153 -10.58 14.32 -13.34
N HIS A 154 -11.89 14.26 -13.14
CA HIS A 154 -12.60 14.91 -12.06
C HIS A 154 -13.01 13.87 -11.03
N THR A 155 -12.63 14.06 -9.77
CA THR A 155 -13.02 13.20 -8.66
C THR A 155 -14.08 13.89 -7.82
N ASN A 156 -14.87 13.14 -7.06
CA ASN A 156 -15.77 13.72 -6.05
C ASN A 156 -15.11 13.55 -4.67
N PHE A 157 -15.05 14.61 -3.90
CA PHE A 157 -14.58 14.54 -2.53
C PHE A 157 -15.71 14.36 -1.53
N LYS A 158 -15.50 13.50 -0.56
CA LYS A 158 -16.34 13.39 0.64
C LYS A 158 -15.55 13.94 1.81
N GLN A 159 -16.02 15.04 2.35
CA GLN A 159 -15.34 15.83 3.38
C GLN A 159 -15.65 15.30 4.78
N ILE A 160 -16.90 14.96 5.06
CA ILE A 160 -17.33 14.54 6.40
C ILE A 160 -17.18 13.03 6.56
N LEU A 161 -16.08 12.61 7.18
CA LEU A 161 -15.81 11.24 7.59
C LEU A 161 -15.63 11.14 9.10
N THR A 162 -15.87 9.97 9.67
CA THR A 162 -15.68 9.70 11.11
C THR A 162 -14.25 9.94 11.59
N THR A 163 -13.27 9.89 10.68
CA THR A 163 -11.86 10.12 10.97
C THR A 163 -11.43 11.58 10.79
N GLY A 164 -12.30 12.47 10.34
CA GLY A 164 -11.94 13.84 9.94
C GLY A 164 -11.09 13.96 8.68
N ARG A 165 -10.83 12.82 7.97
CA ARG A 165 -10.09 12.84 6.68
C ARG A 165 -11.06 13.11 5.54
N ILE A 166 -10.49 13.51 4.39
CA ILE A 166 -11.21 13.64 3.11
C ILE A 166 -11.03 12.34 2.33
N ALA A 167 -12.10 11.83 1.71
CA ALA A 167 -12.04 10.73 0.77
C ALA A 167 -12.37 11.18 -0.65
N SER A 168 -11.74 10.56 -1.65
CA SER A 168 -12.08 10.77 -3.05
C SER A 168 -12.75 9.54 -3.67
N SER A 169 -13.66 9.78 -4.61
CA SER A 169 -14.42 8.71 -5.28
C SER A 169 -14.81 9.12 -6.70
N LYS A 170 -15.00 8.13 -7.56
CA LYS A 170 -15.47 8.29 -8.95
C LYS A 170 -14.61 9.25 -9.79
N PRO A 171 -13.31 8.93 -9.95
CA PRO A 171 -12.54 7.81 -9.41
C PRO A 171 -11.87 8.13 -8.07
N ASN A 172 -11.36 7.11 -7.36
CA ASN A 172 -10.58 7.32 -6.15
C ASN A 172 -9.14 7.73 -6.52
N MET A 173 -8.88 9.02 -6.51
CA MET A 173 -7.57 9.60 -6.84
C MET A 173 -6.51 9.41 -5.74
N GLN A 174 -6.94 9.15 -4.49
CA GLN A 174 -6.02 8.95 -3.36
C GLN A 174 -5.36 7.57 -3.38
N GLN A 175 -5.85 6.63 -4.19
CA GLN A 175 -5.32 5.28 -4.31
C GLN A 175 -4.50 5.04 -5.59
N ILE A 176 -4.23 6.08 -6.38
CA ILE A 176 -3.34 5.97 -7.54
C ILE A 176 -2.00 5.36 -7.10
N PRO A 177 -1.54 4.29 -7.77
CA PRO A 177 -0.31 3.60 -7.39
C PRO A 177 0.85 4.55 -7.20
N ALA A 178 1.68 4.25 -6.20
CA ALA A 178 2.90 5.05 -5.95
C ALA A 178 3.95 4.86 -7.06
N ASP A 179 3.74 3.87 -7.94
CA ASP A 179 4.57 3.66 -9.11
C ASP A 179 4.58 4.91 -9.99
N ASN A 180 5.79 5.32 -10.33
CA ASN A 180 6.03 6.51 -11.14
C ASN A 180 5.37 6.46 -12.53
N GLN A 181 5.04 5.28 -13.06
CA GLN A 181 4.46 5.16 -14.38
C GLN A 181 3.08 5.82 -14.46
N PHE A 182 2.15 5.41 -13.57
CA PHE A 182 0.80 6.00 -13.52
C PHE A 182 0.81 7.48 -13.13
N ARG A 183 1.63 7.85 -12.14
CA ARG A 183 1.69 9.25 -11.68
C ARG A 183 2.24 10.20 -12.74
N ARG A 184 3.14 9.73 -13.61
CA ARG A 184 3.70 10.50 -14.72
C ARG A 184 2.72 10.75 -15.87
N CYS A 185 1.56 10.08 -15.87
CA CYS A 185 0.50 10.35 -16.82
C CYS A 185 -0.34 11.58 -16.45
N PHE A 186 -0.27 12.03 -15.19
CA PHE A 186 -0.87 13.30 -14.81
C PHE A 186 0.07 14.43 -15.21
N ILE A 187 -0.39 15.28 -16.14
CA ILE A 187 0.42 16.32 -16.78
C ILE A 187 -0.17 17.71 -16.54
N ALA A 188 0.69 18.71 -16.46
CA ALA A 188 0.27 20.10 -16.42
C ALA A 188 -0.22 20.56 -17.82
N ASP A 189 -1.01 21.62 -17.87
CA ASP A 189 -1.33 22.28 -19.11
C ASP A 189 -0.08 22.94 -19.72
N ARG A 190 -0.17 23.30 -21.00
CA ARG A 190 0.90 24.01 -21.68
C ARG A 190 1.24 25.28 -20.91
N ASP A 191 2.52 25.54 -20.75
CA ASP A 191 3.09 26.69 -20.04
C ASP A 191 2.79 26.71 -18.51
N HIS A 192 2.37 25.55 -17.96
CA HIS A 192 2.15 25.35 -16.53
C HIS A 192 3.08 24.28 -15.97
N VAL A 193 3.25 24.28 -14.68
CA VAL A 193 4.00 23.25 -13.92
C VAL A 193 3.18 22.77 -12.72
N TYR A 194 3.36 21.51 -12.33
CA TYR A 194 2.85 21.05 -11.05
C TYR A 194 3.76 21.47 -9.92
N VAL A 195 3.15 22.01 -8.89
CA VAL A 195 3.80 22.21 -7.58
C VAL A 195 3.25 21.17 -6.62
N SER A 196 4.11 20.30 -6.11
CA SER A 196 3.75 19.32 -5.09
C SER A 196 4.32 19.76 -3.76
N ALA A 197 3.48 19.89 -2.75
CA ALA A 197 3.88 20.22 -1.39
C ALA A 197 3.26 19.19 -0.42
N ASP A 198 4.08 18.69 0.50
CA ASP A 198 3.67 17.74 1.53
C ASP A 198 4.28 18.12 2.87
N TYR A 199 3.51 17.98 3.94
CA TYR A 199 4.02 18.21 5.29
C TYR A 199 4.94 17.07 5.71
N SER A 200 6.18 17.40 6.04
CA SER A 200 7.11 16.41 6.56
C SER A 200 6.66 15.94 7.96
N SER A 201 6.41 14.63 8.07
CA SER A 201 6.14 14.00 9.38
C SER A 201 5.00 14.63 10.20
N GLN A 202 3.97 15.19 9.56
CA GLN A 202 2.88 15.91 10.23
C GLN A 202 2.25 15.12 11.39
N GLU A 203 1.92 13.84 11.18
CA GLU A 203 1.31 13.00 12.22
C GLU A 203 2.26 12.81 13.42
N LEU A 204 3.56 12.67 13.18
CA LEU A 204 4.55 12.57 14.26
C LEU A 204 4.69 13.86 15.04
N CYS A 205 4.60 15.02 14.37
CA CYS A 205 4.59 16.31 15.04
C CYS A 205 3.37 16.44 15.97
N ILE A 206 2.19 16.02 15.50
CA ILE A 206 0.96 16.04 16.31
C ILE A 206 1.10 15.14 17.54
N ILE A 207 1.62 13.91 17.37
CA ILE A 207 1.87 12.98 18.46
C ILE A 207 2.89 13.56 19.45
N ALA A 208 3.98 14.14 18.97
CA ALA A 208 5.01 14.74 19.81
C ALA A 208 4.47 15.88 20.67
N VAL A 209 3.69 16.77 20.06
CA VAL A 209 3.07 17.92 20.75
C VAL A 209 1.99 17.44 21.74
N GLY A 210 1.13 16.52 21.32
CA GLY A 210 0.06 15.97 22.17
C GLY A 210 0.59 15.19 23.38
N SER A 211 1.57 14.30 23.14
CA SER A 211 2.19 13.49 24.19
C SER A 211 3.17 14.29 25.08
N LYS A 212 3.67 15.41 24.58
CA LYS A 212 4.74 16.20 25.19
C LYS A 212 6.02 15.37 25.43
N ASP A 213 6.28 14.39 24.57
CA ASP A 213 7.48 13.56 24.70
C ASP A 213 8.75 14.37 24.40
N PRO A 214 9.69 14.47 25.37
CA PRO A 214 10.84 15.36 25.23
C PRO A 214 11.82 14.92 24.14
N VAL A 215 11.93 13.62 23.87
CA VAL A 215 12.81 13.09 22.83
C VAL A 215 12.26 13.43 21.45
N TRP A 216 10.97 13.22 21.25
CA TRP A 216 10.31 13.50 19.98
C TRP A 216 10.30 15.00 19.68
N LEU A 217 9.94 15.85 20.67
CA LEU A 217 9.94 17.29 20.51
C LEU A 217 11.33 17.81 20.13
N LYS A 218 12.37 17.36 20.85
CA LYS A 218 13.76 17.78 20.57
C LYS A 218 14.21 17.35 19.18
N ALA A 219 13.95 16.11 18.77
CA ALA A 219 14.34 15.60 17.46
C ALA A 219 13.68 16.42 16.33
N LEU A 220 12.39 16.77 16.49
CA LEU A 220 11.66 17.58 15.51
C LEU A 220 12.16 19.03 15.48
N GLU A 221 12.44 19.64 16.64
CA GLU A 221 12.96 21.01 16.75
C GLU A 221 14.35 21.12 16.05
N LEU A 222 15.21 20.12 16.22
CA LEU A 222 16.53 20.08 15.61
C LEU A 222 16.52 19.62 14.14
N GLY A 223 15.37 19.26 13.59
CA GLY A 223 15.25 18.73 12.23
C GLY A 223 15.95 17.38 12.03
N GLU A 224 16.10 16.60 13.11
CA GLU A 224 16.67 15.27 13.10
C GLU A 224 15.68 14.22 12.55
N ASP A 225 16.18 13.09 12.05
CA ASP A 225 15.30 12.02 11.58
C ASP A 225 14.71 11.22 12.76
N LEU A 226 13.51 11.58 13.17
CA LEU A 226 12.83 11.01 14.34
C LEU A 226 12.76 9.48 14.31
N HIS A 227 12.52 8.87 13.16
CA HIS A 227 12.49 7.40 13.08
C HIS A 227 13.86 6.76 13.34
N SER A 228 14.93 7.40 12.93
CA SER A 228 16.29 6.93 13.22
C SER A 228 16.67 7.16 14.69
N ILE A 229 16.25 8.28 15.28
CA ILE A 229 16.41 8.54 16.73
C ILE A 229 15.68 7.46 17.54
N CYS A 230 14.43 7.17 17.19
CA CYS A 230 13.67 6.11 17.85
C CYS A 230 14.32 4.74 17.65
N ALA A 231 14.87 4.44 16.46
CA ALA A 231 15.57 3.17 16.20
C ALA A 231 16.85 3.03 17.03
N ASP A 232 17.64 4.11 17.14
CA ASP A 232 18.84 4.15 17.98
C ASP A 232 18.50 3.81 19.44
N LEU A 233 17.46 4.44 19.99
CA LEU A 233 17.05 4.23 21.37
C LEU A 233 16.41 2.86 21.60
N VAL A 234 15.63 2.34 20.67
CA VAL A 234 14.95 1.04 20.78
C VAL A 234 15.90 -0.12 20.53
N TYR A 235 16.74 -0.07 19.51
CA TYR A 235 17.67 -1.15 19.18
C TYR A 235 19.03 -1.02 19.83
N GLY A 236 19.45 0.19 20.23
CA GLY A 236 20.68 0.41 20.99
C GLY A 236 21.93 -0.12 20.28
N LYS A 237 22.56 -1.16 20.87
CA LYS A 237 23.81 -1.74 20.31
C LYS A 237 23.64 -2.27 18.90
N ASP A 238 22.51 -2.85 18.56
CA ASP A 238 22.27 -3.39 17.21
C ASP A 238 22.26 -2.28 16.18
N TRP A 239 21.64 -1.14 16.53
CA TRP A 239 21.72 0.07 15.70
C TRP A 239 23.14 0.60 15.60
N ALA A 240 23.82 0.80 16.72
CA ALA A 240 25.16 1.36 16.73
C ALA A 240 26.19 0.53 15.93
N ASN A 241 26.10 -0.81 16.04
CA ASN A 241 27.00 -1.74 15.33
C ASN A 241 26.69 -1.86 13.83
N SER A 242 25.56 -1.33 13.36
CA SER A 242 25.12 -1.41 11.97
C SER A 242 25.47 -0.17 11.15
N ALA A 243 26.24 0.75 11.72
CA ALA A 243 26.67 1.96 11.03
C ALA A 243 27.79 1.64 10.03
N GLU A 244 27.60 2.07 8.77
CA GLU A 244 28.62 2.02 7.72
C GLU A 244 29.49 3.30 7.75
N SER A 245 30.62 3.29 7.04
CA SER A 245 31.66 4.33 7.12
C SER A 245 31.16 5.76 6.83
N ASP A 246 30.13 5.90 5.99
CA ASP A 246 29.52 7.18 5.57
C ASP A 246 28.15 7.44 6.18
N CYS A 247 27.90 6.86 7.36
CA CYS A 247 26.61 6.92 8.02
C CYS A 247 26.20 8.35 8.41
N LYS A 248 25.23 8.92 7.71
CA LYS A 248 24.70 10.27 7.98
C LYS A 248 24.02 10.40 9.35
N PHE A 249 23.51 9.30 9.91
CA PHE A 249 22.94 9.32 11.25
C PHE A 249 24.02 9.54 12.32
N VAL A 250 25.16 8.85 12.19
CA VAL A 250 26.29 9.07 13.12
C VAL A 250 26.80 10.49 13.03
N ALA A 251 26.93 11.02 11.79
CA ALA A 251 27.48 12.34 11.55
C ALA A 251 26.52 13.49 11.97
N ALA A 252 25.23 13.37 11.72
CA ALA A 252 24.31 14.50 11.84
C ALA A 252 22.88 14.11 12.25
N LYS A 253 22.65 12.91 12.79
CA LYS A 253 21.30 12.40 13.16
C LYS A 253 20.29 12.42 12.01
N GLN A 254 20.77 12.39 10.78
CA GLN A 254 19.95 12.39 9.57
C GLN A 254 19.71 10.96 9.05
N LYS A 255 18.67 10.80 8.24
CA LYS A 255 18.40 9.54 7.55
C LYS A 255 19.62 9.12 6.73
N CYS A 256 20.11 7.89 6.94
CA CYS A 256 21.24 7.31 6.24
C CYS A 256 20.84 6.20 5.27
N ASN A 257 21.80 5.76 4.44
CA ASN A 257 21.60 4.70 3.45
C ASN A 257 22.15 3.33 3.91
N CYS A 258 22.74 3.22 5.12
CA CYS A 258 23.22 1.96 5.66
C CYS A 258 22.11 0.90 5.59
N LYS A 259 22.47 -0.27 5.08
CA LYS A 259 21.49 -1.35 4.79
C LYS A 259 20.66 -1.72 6.02
N GLU A 260 21.33 -1.97 7.12
CA GLU A 260 20.67 -2.41 8.36
C GLU A 260 19.94 -1.27 9.07
N HIS A 261 20.51 -0.05 9.10
CA HIS A 261 19.78 1.12 9.57
C HIS A 261 18.47 1.35 8.82
N LYS A 262 18.48 1.16 7.50
CA LYS A 262 17.26 1.28 6.68
C LYS A 262 16.20 0.25 7.11
N ARG A 263 16.60 -0.99 7.41
CA ARG A 263 15.69 -2.05 7.89
C ARG A 263 15.13 -1.71 9.26
N LEU A 264 16.00 -1.43 10.24
CA LEU A 264 15.61 -1.11 11.62
C LEU A 264 14.76 0.16 11.70
N ARG A 265 15.12 1.18 10.93
CA ARG A 265 14.34 2.41 10.79
C ARG A 265 12.93 2.13 10.23
N THR A 266 12.81 1.25 9.25
CA THR A 266 11.51 0.87 8.67
C THR A 266 10.65 0.16 9.71
N ASN A 267 11.23 -0.73 10.51
CA ASN A 267 10.52 -1.38 11.60
C ASN A 267 10.00 -0.36 12.61
N VAL A 268 10.87 0.56 13.06
CA VAL A 268 10.46 1.62 14.00
C VAL A 268 9.43 2.57 13.40
N LYS A 269 9.52 2.87 12.10
CA LYS A 269 8.47 3.64 11.43
C LYS A 269 7.11 2.96 11.56
N THR A 270 7.06 1.63 11.38
CA THR A 270 5.85 0.83 11.56
C THR A 270 5.36 0.87 13.01
N ILE A 271 6.30 0.78 13.98
CA ILE A 271 5.99 0.85 15.41
C ILE A 271 5.44 2.24 15.78
N ASN A 272 6.12 3.32 15.38
CA ASN A 272 5.72 4.70 15.69
C ASN A 272 4.28 4.99 15.25
N PHE A 273 3.93 4.61 14.02
CA PHE A 273 2.55 4.78 13.52
C PHE A 273 1.59 3.77 14.13
N GLY A 274 1.99 2.49 14.16
CA GLY A 274 1.14 1.41 14.63
C GLY A 274 0.68 1.61 16.08
N LEU A 275 1.60 1.90 16.99
CA LEU A 275 1.27 2.08 18.40
C LEU A 275 0.44 3.35 18.64
N ALA A 276 0.70 4.43 17.91
CA ALA A 276 -0.10 5.64 17.97
C ALA A 276 -1.57 5.39 17.56
N TYR A 277 -1.82 4.41 16.70
CA TYR A 277 -3.15 3.98 16.28
C TYR A 277 -3.66 2.72 17.02
N GLY A 278 -3.07 2.36 18.16
CA GLY A 278 -3.52 1.25 19.01
C GLY A 278 -3.19 -0.14 18.46
N MET A 279 -2.11 -0.29 17.70
CA MET A 279 -1.66 -1.61 17.22
C MET A 279 -1.24 -2.50 18.39
N GLY A 280 -1.86 -3.68 18.48
CA GLY A 280 -1.48 -4.71 19.47
C GLY A 280 -0.32 -5.61 18.99
N PRO A 281 0.22 -6.46 19.91
CA PRO A 281 1.38 -7.33 19.64
C PRO A 281 1.19 -8.26 18.44
N GLN A 282 0.02 -8.90 18.35
CA GLN A 282 -0.27 -9.81 17.23
C GLN A 282 -0.16 -9.13 15.86
N LYS A 283 -0.72 -7.93 15.72
CA LYS A 283 -0.64 -7.19 14.46
C LYS A 283 0.78 -6.71 14.17
N LEU A 284 1.55 -6.35 15.19
CA LEU A 284 2.95 -5.97 15.05
C LEU A 284 3.80 -7.17 14.63
N SER A 285 3.64 -8.32 15.28
CA SER A 285 4.25 -9.61 14.95
C SER A 285 4.06 -9.95 13.47
N ASP A 286 2.81 -9.92 13.02
CA ASP A 286 2.45 -10.19 11.63
C ASP A 286 3.09 -9.18 10.64
N THR A 287 3.17 -7.90 11.02
CA THR A 287 3.67 -6.84 10.13
C THR A 287 5.19 -6.88 10.01
N LEU A 288 5.90 -7.18 11.09
CA LEU A 288 7.35 -7.28 11.13
C LEU A 288 7.88 -8.69 10.83
N GLN A 289 6.98 -9.69 10.73
CA GLN A 289 7.32 -11.11 10.55
C GLN A 289 8.26 -11.64 11.66
N ILE A 290 7.93 -11.32 12.92
CA ILE A 290 8.60 -11.77 14.14
C ILE A 290 7.61 -12.54 15.00
N SER A 291 8.08 -13.22 16.04
CA SER A 291 7.17 -13.90 17.00
C SER A 291 6.32 -12.91 17.79
N THR A 292 5.21 -13.36 18.36
CA THR A 292 4.34 -12.50 19.19
C THR A 292 5.07 -12.05 20.44
N GLU A 293 5.88 -12.93 21.05
CA GLU A 293 6.71 -12.64 22.21
C GLU A 293 7.77 -11.57 21.92
N GLU A 294 8.41 -11.64 20.74
CA GLU A 294 9.33 -10.61 20.28
C GLU A 294 8.64 -9.28 20.07
N ALA A 295 7.42 -9.29 19.50
CA ALA A 295 6.62 -8.09 19.31
C ALA A 295 6.20 -7.46 20.64
N GLU A 296 5.79 -8.26 21.64
CA GLU A 296 5.49 -7.80 23.01
C GLU A 296 6.71 -7.15 23.65
N SER A 297 7.85 -7.83 23.63
CA SER A 297 9.11 -7.30 24.15
C SER A 297 9.50 -5.98 23.50
N LEU A 298 9.31 -5.87 22.18
CA LEU A 298 9.61 -4.66 21.42
C LEU A 298 8.67 -3.50 21.80
N ILE A 299 7.39 -3.76 22.01
CA ILE A 299 6.40 -2.77 22.47
C ILE A 299 6.74 -2.29 23.89
N GLU A 300 7.07 -3.22 24.80
CA GLU A 300 7.46 -2.86 26.16
C GLU A 300 8.72 -1.99 26.17
N LYS A 301 9.73 -2.37 25.39
CA LYS A 301 10.96 -1.60 25.25
C LYS A 301 10.68 -0.22 24.67
N TYR A 302 9.86 -0.13 23.64
CA TYR A 302 9.45 1.14 23.04
C TYR A 302 8.80 2.08 24.07
N PHE A 303 7.83 1.59 24.82
CA PHE A 303 7.15 2.40 25.83
C PHE A 303 8.00 2.67 27.09
N SER A 304 9.03 1.88 27.34
CA SER A 304 10.01 2.23 28.40
C SER A 304 10.88 3.42 28.01
N VAL A 305 11.18 3.56 26.72
CA VAL A 305 11.92 4.68 26.15
C VAL A 305 11.04 5.92 26.01
N PHE A 306 9.76 5.73 25.60
CA PHE A 306 8.82 6.81 25.34
C PHE A 306 7.56 6.73 26.24
N PRO A 307 7.71 6.90 27.57
CA PRO A 307 6.59 6.75 28.49
C PRO A 307 5.48 7.79 28.30
N SER A 308 5.82 8.96 27.77
CA SER A 308 4.85 10.02 27.45
C SER A 308 3.94 9.63 26.28
N ILE A 309 4.46 8.93 25.28
CA ILE A 309 3.67 8.38 24.17
C ILE A 309 2.67 7.33 24.67
N LYS A 310 3.06 6.50 25.63
CA LYS A 310 2.16 5.50 26.23
C LYS A 310 0.96 6.11 26.95
N LYS A 311 1.13 7.30 27.54
CA LYS A 311 0.09 7.99 28.29
C LYS A 311 -0.85 8.79 27.41
N PHE A 312 -0.39 9.19 26.22
CA PHE A 312 -1.15 9.93 25.22
C PHE A 312 -2.14 9.01 24.51
#